data_d98470dc43b1227fd149c252bad95854
#
_entry.id   d98470dc43b1227fd149c252bad95854
#
_cell.length_a   1.000
_cell.length_b   1.000
_cell.length_c   1.000
_cell.angle_alpha   90.00
_cell.angle_beta   90.00
_cell.angle_gamma   90.00
#
_symmetry.space_group_name_H-M   'P 1'
#
loop_
_entity.id
_entity.type
_entity.pdbx_description
1 polymer ?
#
loop_
_entity_poly.entity_id
_entity_poly.type
_entity_poly.pdbx_seq_one_letter_code
_entity_poly.pdbx_strand_id
1 'polypeptide(L)'
;WLFLMRQMQSGSGGKGAMSFGKSKAKMMTEDQNKVTFADVAGVEEAKEEVELLVDFLKDPSKFQKLGGKIPKGVLMVGSPGTGKTLLARAIAGEAKVPFFTISGSDFVEMFVGVGASRVRDMFAQATKHAPCIIFIDEIDAVGRHRGAGVGGGHDEREQTLNQLLVEMDGFEGHEGTIVIAATNRPDVLDPALLRPGRFDRQVVVPLPDIRG
;
A
#
# COMPACT_ATOMS: atom_id res chain seq x y z
N TRP A 1 36.00 -1.56 35.87
CA TRP A 1 34.55 -1.74 36.01
C TRP A 1 33.77 -0.79 35.12
N LEU A 2 34.06 0.49 35.12
CA LEU A 2 33.43 1.50 34.27
C LEU A 2 33.65 1.24 32.77
N PHE A 3 34.82 0.71 32.41
CA PHE A 3 35.13 0.37 31.01
C PHE A 3 34.34 -0.83 30.52
N LEU A 4 34.14 -1.83 31.35
CA LEU A 4 33.32 -3.00 31.09
C LEU A 4 31.83 -2.64 30.96
N MET A 5 31.34 -1.74 31.83
CA MET A 5 29.96 -1.25 31.74
C MET A 5 29.71 -0.45 30.45
N ARG A 6 30.70 0.34 30.01
CA ARG A 6 30.61 1.08 28.73
C ARG A 6 30.62 0.15 27.52
N GLN A 7 31.36 -0.96 27.62
CA GLN A 7 31.41 -1.98 26.56
C GLN A 7 30.13 -2.80 26.50
N MET A 8 29.45 -3.04 27.63
CA MET A 8 28.12 -3.69 27.65
C MET A 8 27.00 -2.78 27.15
N GLN A 9 27.11 -1.45 27.30
CA GLN A 9 26.16 -0.50 26.75
C GLN A 9 26.34 -0.27 25.24
N SER A 10 27.49 -0.57 24.67
CA SER A 10 27.74 -0.53 23.24
C SER A 10 27.44 -1.86 22.53
N GLY A 11 27.03 -2.89 23.30
CA GLY A 11 26.64 -4.20 22.78
C GLY A 11 25.31 -4.18 22.05
N SER A 12 25.40 -4.32 20.77
CA SER A 12 24.44 -4.22 19.69
C SER A 12 23.22 -5.16 19.77
N GLY A 13 22.69 -5.48 20.97
CA GLY A 13 21.54 -6.36 21.13
C GLY A 13 20.17 -5.73 20.85
N GLY A 14 20.08 -4.39 20.88
CA GLY A 14 18.81 -3.70 20.71
C GLY A 14 18.41 -3.37 19.27
N LYS A 15 19.38 -3.27 18.37
CA LYS A 15 19.09 -2.89 16.98
C LYS A 15 18.47 -4.01 16.15
N GLY A 16 18.76 -5.27 16.45
CA GLY A 16 18.22 -6.40 15.73
C GLY A 16 16.73 -6.64 15.99
N ALA A 17 16.31 -6.61 17.25
CA ALA A 17 14.92 -6.82 17.64
C ALA A 17 14.00 -5.66 17.20
N MET A 18 14.50 -4.42 17.23
CA MET A 18 13.76 -3.24 16.77
C MET A 18 13.61 -3.17 15.26
N SER A 19 14.48 -3.83 14.49
CA SER A 19 14.41 -3.82 13.03
C SER A 19 13.34 -4.74 12.45
N PHE A 20 12.91 -5.76 13.19
CA PHE A 20 11.89 -6.70 12.72
C PHE A 20 10.50 -6.06 12.57
N GLY A 21 10.17 -5.07 13.36
CA GLY A 21 8.90 -4.36 13.30
C GLY A 21 8.86 -3.19 12.30
N LYS A 22 9.97 -2.89 11.64
CA LYS A 22 10.03 -1.81 10.65
C LYS A 22 9.49 -2.27 9.30
N SER A 23 8.84 -1.35 8.60
CA SER A 23 8.33 -1.60 7.26
C SER A 23 9.47 -1.90 6.28
N LYS A 24 9.26 -2.89 5.42
CA LYS A 24 10.11 -3.16 4.24
C LYS A 24 9.71 -2.33 3.03
N ALA A 25 8.79 -1.39 3.19
CA ALA A 25 8.34 -0.52 2.12
C ALA A 25 9.49 0.31 1.56
N LYS A 26 9.57 0.35 0.23
CA LYS A 26 10.53 1.17 -0.50
C LYS A 26 9.85 2.47 -0.89
N MET A 27 10.48 3.59 -0.55
CA MET A 27 10.03 4.91 -0.97
C MET A 27 10.77 5.33 -2.23
N MET A 28 10.03 5.75 -3.24
CA MET A 28 10.55 6.43 -4.42
C MET A 28 10.11 7.89 -4.34
N THR A 29 11.09 8.80 -4.29
CA THR A 29 10.81 10.23 -4.31
C THR A 29 10.36 10.68 -5.70
N GLU A 30 9.81 11.88 -5.81
CA GLU A 30 9.42 12.50 -7.07
C GLU A 30 10.53 12.45 -8.11
N ASP A 31 11.76 12.77 -7.72
CA ASP A 31 12.92 12.77 -8.62
C ASP A 31 13.32 11.38 -9.13
N GLN A 32 13.02 10.34 -8.36
CA GLN A 32 13.35 8.95 -8.69
C GLN A 32 12.28 8.29 -9.57
N ASN A 33 11.02 8.72 -9.42
CA ASN A 33 9.91 8.16 -10.16
C ASN A 33 9.48 9.10 -11.29
N LYS A 34 10.03 8.88 -12.47
CA LYS A 34 9.72 9.67 -13.68
C LYS A 34 8.70 9.01 -14.60
N VAL A 35 8.06 7.92 -14.14
CA VAL A 35 7.04 7.22 -14.92
C VAL A 35 5.77 8.06 -14.99
N THR A 36 5.24 8.24 -16.20
CA THR A 36 4.00 8.96 -16.46
C THR A 36 3.04 8.09 -17.28
N PHE A 37 1.82 8.58 -17.53
CA PHE A 37 0.87 7.87 -18.39
C PHE A 37 1.36 7.68 -19.83
N ALA A 38 2.29 8.50 -20.30
CA ALA A 38 2.94 8.31 -21.58
C ALA A 38 3.74 7.00 -21.67
N ASP A 39 4.24 6.52 -20.54
CA ASP A 39 4.99 5.25 -20.44
C ASP A 39 4.07 4.03 -20.34
N VAL A 40 2.76 4.23 -20.15
CA VAL A 40 1.76 3.18 -20.05
C VAL A 40 1.03 3.06 -21.38
N ALA A 41 1.27 1.99 -22.11
CA ALA A 41 0.62 1.73 -23.39
C ALA A 41 -0.70 1.00 -23.19
N GLY A 42 -1.71 1.34 -23.98
CA GLY A 42 -3.04 0.73 -23.87
C GLY A 42 -3.78 1.13 -22.59
N VAL A 43 -4.69 0.27 -22.13
CA VAL A 43 -5.46 0.40 -20.88
C VAL A 43 -6.14 1.77 -20.68
N GLU A 44 -6.71 2.32 -21.76
CA GLU A 44 -7.28 3.68 -21.77
C GLU A 44 -8.40 3.84 -20.72
N GLU A 45 -9.27 2.84 -20.57
CA GLU A 45 -10.35 2.87 -19.58
C GLU A 45 -9.79 2.93 -18.15
N ALA A 46 -8.77 2.12 -17.85
CA ALA A 46 -8.12 2.15 -16.54
C ALA A 46 -7.43 3.49 -16.28
N LYS A 47 -6.80 4.09 -17.29
CA LYS A 47 -6.20 5.43 -17.17
C LYS A 47 -7.24 6.49 -16.87
N GLU A 48 -8.38 6.48 -17.55
CA GLU A 48 -9.49 7.42 -17.31
C GLU A 48 -10.03 7.29 -15.88
N GLU A 49 -10.21 6.07 -15.40
CA GLU A 49 -10.71 5.83 -14.04
C GLU A 49 -9.78 6.35 -12.95
N VAL A 50 -8.48 6.36 -13.18
CA VAL A 50 -7.49 6.80 -12.19
C VAL A 50 -7.06 8.26 -12.36
N GLU A 51 -7.50 8.93 -13.41
CA GLU A 51 -7.16 10.34 -13.65
C GLU A 51 -7.63 11.25 -12.51
N LEU A 52 -8.78 10.96 -11.94
CA LEU A 52 -9.31 11.67 -10.77
C LEU A 52 -8.37 11.59 -9.56
N LEU A 53 -7.67 10.47 -9.40
CA LEU A 53 -6.68 10.30 -8.34
C LEU A 53 -5.49 11.25 -8.51
N VAL A 54 -5.06 11.44 -9.75
CA VAL A 54 -3.98 12.39 -10.09
C VAL A 54 -4.39 13.82 -9.72
N ASP A 55 -5.58 14.23 -10.11
CA ASP A 55 -6.10 15.54 -9.79
C ASP A 55 -6.20 15.79 -8.30
N PHE A 56 -6.69 14.80 -7.55
CA PHE A 56 -6.75 14.86 -6.09
C PHE A 56 -5.35 14.98 -5.46
N LEU A 57 -4.39 14.18 -5.90
CA LEU A 57 -3.03 14.20 -5.34
C LEU A 57 -2.28 15.50 -5.62
N LYS A 58 -2.60 16.16 -6.74
CA LYS A 58 -2.02 17.47 -7.08
C LYS A 58 -2.47 18.58 -6.14
N ASP A 59 -3.73 18.55 -5.73
CA ASP A 59 -4.31 19.56 -4.82
C ASP A 59 -5.41 18.93 -3.95
N PRO A 60 -5.03 18.22 -2.86
CA PRO A 60 -6.01 17.61 -1.98
C PRO A 60 -6.99 18.58 -1.32
N SER A 61 -6.52 19.77 -1.01
CA SER A 61 -7.33 20.79 -0.32
C SER A 61 -8.47 21.35 -1.19
N LYS A 62 -8.26 21.41 -2.49
CA LYS A 62 -9.28 21.86 -3.45
C LYS A 62 -10.47 20.90 -3.47
N PHE A 63 -10.23 19.60 -3.46
CA PHE A 63 -11.29 18.60 -3.44
C PHE A 63 -12.11 18.63 -2.15
N GLN A 64 -11.46 18.88 -1.01
CA GLN A 64 -12.17 19.08 0.26
C GLN A 64 -13.15 20.25 0.22
N LYS A 65 -12.70 21.39 -0.29
CA LYS A 65 -13.52 22.61 -0.41
C LYS A 65 -14.72 22.41 -1.30
N LEU A 66 -14.62 21.53 -2.29
CA LEU A 66 -15.70 21.21 -3.23
C LEU A 66 -16.66 20.14 -2.71
N GLY A 67 -16.42 19.59 -1.51
CA GLY A 67 -17.25 18.53 -0.91
C GLY A 67 -17.19 17.19 -1.63
N GLY A 68 -16.18 16.97 -2.46
CA GLY A 68 -15.97 15.72 -3.17
C GLY A 68 -15.61 14.56 -2.24
N LYS A 69 -16.17 13.40 -2.50
CA LYS A 69 -15.74 12.16 -1.84
C LYS A 69 -14.43 11.70 -2.46
N ILE A 70 -13.40 11.62 -1.64
CA ILE A 70 -12.07 11.19 -2.05
C ILE A 70 -11.94 9.69 -1.77
N PRO A 71 -11.57 8.87 -2.77
CA PRO A 71 -11.30 7.46 -2.50
C PRO A 71 -10.05 7.33 -1.65
N LYS A 72 -10.16 6.65 -0.51
CA LYS A 72 -9.01 6.33 0.35
C LYS A 72 -8.22 5.16 -0.21
N GLY A 73 -8.90 4.19 -0.79
CA GLY A 73 -8.33 2.97 -1.29
C GLY A 73 -8.87 2.57 -2.66
N VAL A 74 -7.97 2.12 -3.51
CA VAL A 74 -8.28 1.62 -4.85
C VAL A 74 -7.71 0.22 -5.00
N LEU A 75 -8.53 -0.71 -5.46
CA LEU A 75 -8.11 -2.07 -5.76
C LEU A 75 -7.91 -2.22 -7.28
N MET A 76 -6.68 -2.50 -7.69
CA MET A 76 -6.36 -2.86 -9.07
C MET A 76 -6.44 -4.36 -9.25
N VAL A 77 -7.29 -4.80 -10.15
CA VAL A 77 -7.54 -6.21 -10.45
C VAL A 77 -7.06 -6.53 -11.85
N GLY A 78 -6.27 -7.58 -11.98
CA GLY A 78 -5.79 -8.05 -13.28
C GLY A 78 -4.85 -9.22 -13.17
N SER A 79 -4.68 -9.94 -14.27
CA SER A 79 -3.74 -11.05 -14.36
C SER A 79 -2.30 -10.61 -14.08
N PRO A 80 -1.41 -11.52 -13.65
CA PRO A 80 0.01 -11.19 -13.50
C PRO A 80 0.60 -10.62 -14.80
N GLY A 81 1.45 -9.60 -14.68
CA GLY A 81 2.14 -9.01 -15.81
C GLY A 81 1.31 -8.06 -16.68
N THR A 82 0.14 -7.61 -16.21
CA THR A 82 -0.71 -6.65 -16.95
C THR A 82 -0.32 -5.19 -16.75
N GLY A 83 0.69 -4.91 -15.92
CA GLY A 83 1.17 -3.54 -15.70
C GLY A 83 0.51 -2.78 -14.56
N LYS A 84 -0.08 -3.46 -13.59
CA LYS A 84 -0.70 -2.83 -12.41
C LYS A 84 0.28 -1.93 -11.64
N THR A 85 1.48 -2.42 -11.38
CA THR A 85 2.53 -1.64 -10.70
C THR A 85 2.95 -0.43 -11.53
N LEU A 86 3.10 -0.60 -12.83
CA LEU A 86 3.46 0.49 -13.74
C LEU A 86 2.39 1.58 -13.75
N LEU A 87 1.12 1.20 -13.78
CA LEU A 87 0.00 2.15 -13.73
C LEU A 87 -0.02 2.92 -12.39
N ALA A 88 0.20 2.25 -11.27
CA ALA A 88 0.28 2.90 -9.97
C ALA A 88 1.46 3.89 -9.91
N ARG A 89 2.62 3.52 -10.43
CA ARG A 89 3.78 4.41 -10.54
C ARG A 89 3.50 5.60 -11.44
N ALA A 90 2.76 5.39 -12.52
CA ALA A 90 2.37 6.47 -13.44
C ALA A 90 1.45 7.49 -12.76
N ILE A 91 0.52 7.05 -11.91
CA ILE A 91 -0.33 7.96 -11.13
C ILE A 91 0.54 8.86 -10.24
N ALA A 92 1.49 8.28 -9.52
CA ALA A 92 2.40 9.03 -8.66
C ALA A 92 3.31 9.97 -9.46
N GLY A 93 3.80 9.55 -10.61
CA GLY A 93 4.64 10.35 -11.49
C GLY A 93 3.90 11.53 -12.11
N GLU A 94 2.65 11.32 -12.55
CA GLU A 94 1.80 12.40 -13.07
C GLU A 94 1.46 13.43 -11.99
N ALA A 95 1.17 12.97 -10.79
CA ALA A 95 0.85 13.84 -9.66
C ALA A 95 2.08 14.46 -9.00
N LYS A 96 3.28 13.97 -9.32
CA LYS A 96 4.55 14.38 -8.73
C LYS A 96 4.57 14.23 -7.22
N VAL A 97 4.19 13.05 -6.75
CA VAL A 97 4.16 12.70 -5.33
C VAL A 97 5.03 11.46 -5.06
N PRO A 98 5.51 11.28 -3.81
CA PRO A 98 6.24 10.07 -3.43
C PRO A 98 5.41 8.82 -3.60
N PHE A 99 6.08 7.72 -3.90
CA PHE A 99 5.50 6.40 -4.12
C PHE A 99 6.12 5.39 -3.18
N PHE A 100 5.30 4.81 -2.30
CA PHE A 100 5.71 3.73 -1.41
C PHE A 100 5.23 2.41 -2.00
N THR A 101 6.12 1.44 -2.12
CA THR A 101 5.77 0.11 -2.63
C THR A 101 6.18 -0.98 -1.66
N ILE A 102 5.29 -1.94 -1.46
CA ILE A 102 5.52 -3.12 -0.63
C ILE A 102 4.69 -4.28 -1.19
N SER A 103 5.16 -5.50 -1.00
CA SER A 103 4.38 -6.69 -1.30
C SER A 103 3.59 -7.14 -0.06
N GLY A 104 2.37 -7.63 -0.25
CA GLY A 104 1.58 -8.21 0.83
C GLY A 104 2.30 -9.36 1.52
N SER A 105 3.11 -10.13 0.80
CA SER A 105 3.93 -11.20 1.36
C SER A 105 4.97 -10.71 2.39
N ASP A 106 5.41 -9.46 2.30
CA ASP A 106 6.35 -8.86 3.26
C ASP A 106 5.73 -8.60 4.63
N PHE A 107 4.41 -8.60 4.72
CA PHE A 107 3.69 -8.48 6.00
C PHE A 107 3.46 -9.83 6.67
N VAL A 108 3.59 -10.93 5.95
CA VAL A 108 3.36 -12.28 6.48
C VAL A 108 4.68 -12.83 6.99
N GLU A 109 4.88 -12.78 8.29
CA GLU A 109 6.08 -13.29 8.96
C GLU A 109 5.70 -14.36 10.00
N MET A 110 6.65 -15.22 10.35
CA MET A 110 6.44 -16.30 11.32
C MET A 110 6.30 -15.79 12.76
N PHE A 111 6.73 -14.55 13.04
CA PHE A 111 6.70 -13.98 14.38
C PHE A 111 5.43 -13.17 14.62
N VAL A 112 4.78 -13.41 15.75
CA VAL A 112 3.54 -12.73 16.15
C VAL A 112 3.74 -11.22 16.25
N GLY A 113 2.85 -10.47 15.63
CA GLY A 113 2.82 -9.00 15.67
C GLY A 113 3.77 -8.27 14.75
N VAL A 114 4.69 -8.97 14.07
CA VAL A 114 5.66 -8.33 13.15
C VAL A 114 4.96 -7.74 11.93
N GLY A 115 4.02 -8.46 11.34
CA GLY A 115 3.25 -7.97 10.19
C GLY A 115 2.42 -6.74 10.54
N ALA A 116 1.71 -6.76 11.66
CA ALA A 116 0.93 -5.63 12.15
C ALA A 116 1.81 -4.40 12.43
N SER A 117 2.98 -4.61 13.04
CA SER A 117 3.95 -3.54 13.29
C SER A 117 4.48 -2.92 12.00
N ARG A 118 4.73 -3.71 10.97
CA ARG A 118 5.14 -3.23 9.64
C ARG A 118 4.07 -2.38 8.97
N VAL A 119 2.80 -2.78 9.09
CA VAL A 119 1.67 -2.01 8.58
C VAL A 119 1.62 -0.64 9.27
N ARG A 120 1.69 -0.59 10.60
CA ARG A 120 1.69 0.67 11.36
C ARG A 120 2.85 1.58 10.96
N ASP A 121 4.06 1.03 10.86
CA ASP A 121 5.25 1.79 10.49
C ASP A 121 5.13 2.37 9.08
N MET A 122 4.63 1.59 8.12
CA MET A 122 4.42 2.04 6.75
C MET A 122 3.46 3.22 6.69
N PHE A 123 2.31 3.15 7.35
CA PHE A 123 1.34 4.25 7.38
C PHE A 123 1.90 5.48 8.09
N ALA A 124 2.63 5.29 9.18
CA ALA A 124 3.28 6.39 9.89
C ALA A 124 4.31 7.11 9.01
N GLN A 125 5.12 6.37 8.26
CA GLN A 125 6.08 6.96 7.32
C GLN A 125 5.39 7.67 6.17
N ALA A 126 4.36 7.06 5.60
CA ALA A 126 3.62 7.64 4.48
C ALA A 126 2.92 8.96 4.88
N THR A 127 2.34 9.02 6.07
CA THR A 127 1.69 10.24 6.58
C THR A 127 2.66 11.42 6.66
N LYS A 128 3.93 11.17 6.99
CA LYS A 128 4.97 12.22 7.01
C LYS A 128 5.29 12.78 5.63
N HIS A 129 5.00 12.05 4.57
CA HIS A 129 5.31 12.41 3.19
C HIS A 129 4.05 12.70 2.37
N ALA A 130 2.90 12.93 3.02
CA ALA A 130 1.67 13.27 2.31
C ALA A 130 1.81 14.63 1.56
N PRO A 131 1.23 14.78 0.36
CA PRO A 131 0.51 13.76 -0.41
C PRO A 131 1.42 12.65 -0.98
N CYS A 132 0.94 11.42 -0.98
CA CYS A 132 1.71 10.27 -1.50
C CYS A 132 0.80 9.10 -1.88
N ILE A 133 1.38 8.09 -2.53
CA ILE A 133 0.72 6.82 -2.81
C ILE A 133 1.41 5.70 -2.05
N ILE A 134 0.62 4.86 -1.38
CA ILE A 134 1.05 3.57 -0.85
C ILE A 134 0.54 2.49 -1.81
N PHE A 135 1.45 1.74 -2.40
CA PHE A 135 1.12 0.62 -3.28
C PHE A 135 1.43 -0.71 -2.59
N ILE A 136 0.41 -1.54 -2.44
CA ILE A 136 0.54 -2.88 -1.85
C ILE A 136 0.26 -3.90 -2.95
N ASP A 137 1.31 -4.52 -3.45
CA ASP A 137 1.18 -5.60 -4.42
C ASP A 137 0.82 -6.91 -3.71
N GLU A 138 0.18 -7.81 -4.41
CA GLU A 138 -0.23 -9.11 -3.88
C GLU A 138 -0.98 -9.01 -2.54
N ILE A 139 -1.98 -8.15 -2.49
CA ILE A 139 -2.77 -7.92 -1.26
C ILE A 139 -3.46 -9.20 -0.77
N ASP A 140 -3.73 -10.15 -1.66
CA ASP A 140 -4.31 -11.45 -1.33
C ASP A 140 -3.43 -12.29 -0.39
N ALA A 141 -2.14 -12.01 -0.30
CA ALA A 141 -1.27 -12.66 0.67
C ALA A 141 -1.69 -12.36 2.13
N VAL A 142 -2.22 -11.17 2.38
CA VAL A 142 -2.68 -10.71 3.71
C VAL A 142 -4.20 -10.75 3.81
N GLY A 143 -4.88 -10.40 2.74
CA GLY A 143 -6.30 -10.10 2.71
C GLY A 143 -7.22 -11.26 2.40
N ARG A 144 -6.77 -12.52 2.53
CA ARG A 144 -7.61 -13.68 2.26
C ARG A 144 -8.76 -13.82 3.25
N HIS A 145 -9.87 -14.35 2.78
CA HIS A 145 -11.07 -14.64 3.54
C HIS A 145 -10.76 -15.49 4.79
N ARG A 146 -11.38 -15.13 5.92
CA ARG A 146 -11.25 -15.85 7.20
C ARG A 146 -11.98 -17.18 7.15
N GLY A 147 -11.41 -18.21 7.77
CA GLY A 147 -12.09 -19.47 8.02
C GLY A 147 -11.77 -20.64 7.10
N ALA A 148 -10.84 -20.50 6.16
CA ALA A 148 -10.54 -21.54 5.17
C ALA A 148 -9.35 -22.45 5.53
N GLY A 149 -8.86 -22.49 6.78
CA GLY A 149 -7.72 -23.34 7.09
C GLY A 149 -7.37 -23.49 8.56
N VAL A 150 -6.90 -24.66 8.90
CA VAL A 150 -6.41 -25.05 10.22
C VAL A 150 -4.88 -24.93 10.21
N GLY A 151 -4.32 -23.94 10.91
CA GLY A 151 -2.86 -23.81 11.03
C GLY A 151 -2.41 -22.50 11.67
N GLY A 152 -1.30 -22.51 12.40
CA GLY A 152 -0.77 -21.40 13.19
C GLY A 152 -0.33 -20.13 12.41
N GLY A 153 -0.37 -20.15 11.08
CA GLY A 153 -0.12 -18.95 10.26
C GLY A 153 -1.33 -18.05 10.08
N HIS A 154 -2.52 -18.49 10.48
CA HIS A 154 -3.76 -17.72 10.35
C HIS A 154 -3.85 -16.54 11.31
N ASP A 155 -3.41 -16.72 12.56
CA ASP A 155 -3.47 -15.67 13.57
C ASP A 155 -2.62 -14.47 13.21
N GLU A 156 -1.43 -14.68 12.69
CA GLU A 156 -0.52 -13.64 12.23
C GLU A 156 -1.10 -12.87 11.05
N ARG A 157 -1.60 -13.58 10.03
CA ARG A 157 -2.24 -12.99 8.87
C ARG A 157 -3.48 -12.20 9.24
N GLU A 158 -4.29 -12.74 10.14
CA GLU A 158 -5.50 -12.10 10.63
C GLU A 158 -5.21 -10.84 11.42
N GLN A 159 -4.19 -10.85 12.27
CA GLN A 159 -3.73 -9.67 12.99
C GLN A 159 -3.23 -8.58 12.04
N THR A 160 -2.47 -8.96 11.01
CA THR A 160 -1.96 -8.04 10.00
C THR A 160 -3.09 -7.43 9.20
N LEU A 161 -4.07 -8.23 8.78
CA LEU A 161 -5.26 -7.75 8.09
C LEU A 161 -6.05 -6.76 8.96
N ASN A 162 -6.29 -7.10 10.22
CA ASN A 162 -7.00 -6.23 11.14
C ASN A 162 -6.28 -4.90 11.34
N GLN A 163 -4.95 -4.92 11.45
CA GLN A 163 -4.17 -3.69 11.55
C GLN A 163 -4.27 -2.85 10.28
N LEU A 164 -4.26 -3.47 9.11
CA LEU A 164 -4.46 -2.77 7.83
C LEU A 164 -5.83 -2.08 7.80
N LEU A 165 -6.88 -2.77 8.23
CA LEU A 165 -8.24 -2.20 8.30
C LEU A 165 -8.31 -1.03 9.30
N VAL A 166 -7.67 -1.15 10.45
CA VAL A 166 -7.60 -0.07 11.45
C VAL A 166 -6.89 1.16 10.87
N GLU A 167 -5.76 0.97 10.21
CA GLU A 167 -5.01 2.08 9.60
C GLU A 167 -5.81 2.73 8.47
N MET A 168 -6.49 1.94 7.63
CA MET A 168 -7.35 2.46 6.57
C MET A 168 -8.53 3.27 7.12
N ASP A 169 -9.14 2.81 8.22
CA ASP A 169 -10.27 3.51 8.84
C ASP A 169 -9.83 4.77 9.59
N GLY A 170 -8.65 4.74 10.19
CA GLY A 170 -8.12 5.84 11.00
C GLY A 170 -7.44 6.94 10.21
N PHE A 171 -7.12 6.68 8.95
CA PHE A 171 -6.46 7.68 8.13
C PHE A 171 -7.46 8.57 7.42
N GLU A 172 -7.30 9.85 7.59
CA GLU A 172 -8.21 10.83 7.00
C GLU A 172 -7.74 11.17 5.58
N GLY A 173 -8.59 10.89 4.59
CA GLY A 173 -8.26 11.10 3.18
C GLY A 173 -7.91 12.54 2.78
N HIS A 174 -8.12 13.49 3.68
CA HIS A 174 -7.77 14.89 3.43
C HIS A 174 -6.27 15.18 3.48
N GLU A 175 -5.47 14.29 4.02
CA GLU A 175 -4.01 14.44 4.05
C GLU A 175 -3.34 14.16 2.70
N GLY A 176 -4.11 13.63 1.74
CA GLY A 176 -3.61 13.38 0.39
C GLY A 176 -2.92 12.05 0.21
N THR A 177 -3.08 11.11 1.13
CA THR A 177 -2.55 9.76 0.99
C THR A 177 -3.61 8.85 0.37
N ILE A 178 -3.24 8.14 -0.69
CA ILE A 178 -4.09 7.12 -1.32
C ILE A 178 -3.39 5.78 -1.22
N VAL A 179 -4.15 4.75 -0.82
CA VAL A 179 -3.67 3.37 -0.81
C VAL A 179 -4.17 2.65 -2.05
N ILE A 180 -3.26 2.12 -2.84
CA ILE A 180 -3.58 1.30 -4.01
C ILE A 180 -3.12 -0.12 -3.73
N ALA A 181 -4.03 -1.07 -3.77
CA ALA A 181 -3.72 -2.49 -3.66
C ALA A 181 -3.89 -3.17 -5.01
N ALA A 182 -3.08 -4.18 -5.28
CA ALA A 182 -3.16 -4.96 -6.49
C ALA A 182 -3.33 -6.45 -6.18
N THR A 183 -4.18 -7.13 -6.95
CA THR A 183 -4.37 -8.57 -6.85
C THR A 183 -4.74 -9.17 -8.21
N ASN A 184 -4.33 -10.40 -8.43
CA ASN A 184 -4.84 -11.23 -9.52
C ASN A 184 -5.96 -12.18 -9.07
N ARG A 185 -6.28 -12.18 -7.77
CA ARG A 185 -7.25 -13.08 -7.15
C ARG A 185 -8.26 -12.31 -6.28
N PRO A 186 -9.13 -11.47 -6.89
CA PRO A 186 -10.11 -10.71 -6.11
C PRO A 186 -11.15 -11.59 -5.40
N ASP A 187 -11.37 -12.80 -5.91
CA ASP A 187 -12.31 -13.78 -5.38
C ASP A 187 -11.95 -14.31 -3.98
N VAL A 188 -10.67 -14.29 -3.62
CA VAL A 188 -10.20 -14.80 -2.31
C VAL A 188 -10.11 -13.72 -1.23
N LEU A 189 -10.33 -12.46 -1.57
CA LEU A 189 -10.22 -11.35 -0.63
C LEU A 189 -11.35 -11.35 0.41
N ASP A 190 -11.01 -10.98 1.64
CA ASP A 190 -11.99 -10.78 2.70
C ASP A 190 -12.91 -9.61 2.32
N PRO A 191 -14.24 -9.80 2.36
CA PRO A 191 -15.20 -8.73 2.05
C PRO A 191 -15.01 -7.46 2.90
N ALA A 192 -14.41 -7.57 4.08
CA ALA A 192 -14.11 -6.43 4.94
C ALA A 192 -13.18 -5.41 4.27
N LEU A 193 -12.29 -5.85 3.37
CA LEU A 193 -11.40 -4.95 2.61
C LEU A 193 -12.15 -4.11 1.59
N LEU A 194 -13.28 -4.59 1.10
CA LEU A 194 -14.05 -3.96 0.02
C LEU A 194 -15.18 -3.06 0.53
N ARG A 195 -15.31 -2.88 1.85
CA ARG A 195 -16.33 -2.02 2.44
C ARG A 195 -16.08 -0.54 2.12
N PRO A 196 -17.14 0.31 2.12
CA PRO A 196 -17.00 1.75 1.95
C PRO A 196 -15.96 2.36 2.90
N GLY A 197 -15.12 3.26 2.38
CA GLY A 197 -14.03 3.87 3.14
C GLY A 197 -12.73 3.07 3.16
N ARG A 198 -12.70 1.89 2.55
CA ARG A 198 -11.52 1.05 2.37
C ARG A 198 -11.21 0.93 0.89
N PHE A 199 -10.99 -0.28 0.36
CA PHE A 199 -10.82 -0.50 -1.09
C PHE A 199 -12.19 -0.58 -1.77
N ASP A 200 -12.93 0.48 -1.73
CA ASP A 200 -14.29 0.58 -2.25
C ASP A 200 -14.35 0.87 -3.74
N ARG A 201 -13.24 1.23 -4.35
CA ARG A 201 -13.13 1.47 -5.79
C ARG A 201 -12.24 0.41 -6.42
N GLN A 202 -12.76 -0.24 -7.46
CA GLN A 202 -12.03 -1.25 -8.22
C GLN A 202 -11.71 -0.74 -9.61
N VAL A 203 -10.47 -0.97 -10.05
CA VAL A 203 -10.00 -0.68 -11.39
C VAL A 203 -9.50 -1.98 -12.01
N VAL A 204 -10.10 -2.39 -13.12
CA VAL A 204 -9.68 -3.58 -13.85
C VAL A 204 -8.58 -3.19 -14.85
N VAL A 205 -7.44 -3.86 -14.76
CA VAL A 205 -6.34 -3.73 -15.72
C VAL A 205 -6.36 -4.97 -16.61
N PRO A 206 -6.86 -4.86 -17.85
CA PRO A 206 -7.02 -6.01 -18.75
C PRO A 206 -5.66 -6.50 -19.26
N LEU A 207 -5.67 -7.67 -19.88
CA LEU A 207 -4.50 -8.18 -20.60
C LEU A 207 -4.05 -7.15 -21.64
N PRO A 208 -2.72 -7.00 -21.84
CA PRO A 208 -2.19 -6.08 -22.84
C PRO A 208 -2.71 -6.43 -24.23
N ASP A 209 -3.05 -5.40 -25.00
CA ASP A 209 -3.30 -5.52 -26.42
C ASP A 209 -1.98 -5.39 -27.22
N ILE A 210 -2.07 -5.28 -28.53
CA ILE A 210 -0.91 -5.20 -29.43
C ILE A 210 -0.01 -3.98 -29.13
N ARG A 211 -0.52 -2.98 -28.42
CA ARG A 211 0.19 -1.73 -28.05
C ARG A 211 0.90 -1.84 -26.70
N GLY A 212 0.47 -2.76 -25.84
CA GLY A 212 0.91 -2.93 -24.45
C GLY A 212 2.04 -3.95 -24.21
#